data_82b6aae62a4636d4586e993386852761
#
_entry.id   82b6aae62a4636d4586e993386852761
#
_cell.length_a   1.000
_cell.length_b   1.000
_cell.length_c   1.000
_cell.angle_alpha   90.00
_cell.angle_beta   90.00
_cell.angle_gamma   90.00
#
_symmetry.space_group_name_H-M   'P 1'
#
loop_
_entity.id
_entity.type
_entity.pdbx_description
1 polymer ?
#
loop_
_entity_poly.entity_id
_entity_poly.type
_entity_poly.pdbx_seq_one_letter_code
_entity_poly.pdbx_strand_id
1 'polypeptide(L)'
;MTKTITIANQKGGVGKTTTTVNLAAALAATRRRVLLVDMDPQGNATMGSGIDKNELKLSICDVLLGEASAGQALHVSEAGYDILPANADLTAAEVQLMNKIGRERQLTLALDTLHDNYDYVLIDCPPSLNMLTVNALVAADGIMIPMQCEYYALEGLTSLLDTIEQIRISVNPEIRLEGLLRTMYDPRNNLSNDVSNELVEHFGDRVYRTVIPRNVALAEAPSFGQSILKYNKNSRGSMAYLALAGEVLRRDAKQHHYVN
;
A
#
# COMPACT_ATOMS: atom_id res chain seq x y z
N MET A 1 -6.48 12.29 -13.51
CA MET A 1 -6.35 10.83 -13.53
C MET A 1 -6.05 10.34 -12.13
N THR A 2 -6.73 9.31 -11.69
CA THR A 2 -6.47 8.62 -10.41
C THR A 2 -5.14 7.89 -10.50
N LYS A 3 -4.34 7.91 -9.45
CA LYS A 3 -3.11 7.13 -9.34
C LYS A 3 -3.29 5.99 -8.36
N THR A 4 -3.11 4.75 -8.83
CA THR A 4 -3.22 3.54 -8.03
C THR A 4 -1.84 3.01 -7.67
N ILE A 5 -1.54 2.93 -6.37
CA ILE A 5 -0.25 2.48 -5.83
C ILE A 5 -0.47 1.26 -4.95
N THR A 6 0.13 0.14 -5.32
CA THR A 6 0.17 -1.05 -4.48
C THR A 6 1.35 -1.00 -3.53
N ILE A 7 1.12 -1.27 -2.23
CA ILE A 7 2.15 -1.35 -1.20
C ILE A 7 2.41 -2.83 -0.89
N ALA A 8 3.51 -3.38 -1.43
CA ALA A 8 3.79 -4.81 -1.32
C ALA A 8 5.25 -5.09 -0.95
N ASN A 9 5.45 -6.19 -0.25
CA ASN A 9 6.73 -6.85 0.02
C ASN A 9 6.44 -8.26 0.56
N GLN A 10 7.21 -9.25 0.12
CA GLN A 10 7.09 -10.65 0.57
C GLN A 10 7.49 -10.82 2.04
N LYS A 11 8.36 -9.95 2.55
CA LYS A 11 8.77 -9.98 3.96
C LYS A 11 7.68 -9.43 4.87
N GLY A 12 7.29 -10.22 5.87
CA GLY A 12 6.40 -9.78 6.94
C GLY A 12 7.06 -8.72 7.83
N GLY A 13 6.27 -7.83 8.44
CA GLY A 13 6.74 -6.88 9.43
C GLY A 13 7.56 -5.70 8.91
N VAL A 14 7.67 -5.49 7.62
CA VAL A 14 8.44 -4.36 7.02
C VAL A 14 7.67 -3.03 7.00
N GLY A 15 6.44 -2.99 7.52
CA GLY A 15 5.64 -1.79 7.61
C GLY A 15 4.78 -1.51 6.39
N LYS A 16 4.32 -2.52 5.63
CA LYS A 16 3.37 -2.36 4.52
C LYS A 16 2.10 -1.66 4.99
N THR A 17 1.33 -2.30 5.84
CA THR A 17 0.07 -1.78 6.40
C THR A 17 0.27 -0.44 7.10
N THR A 18 1.33 -0.31 7.91
CA THR A 18 1.66 0.97 8.55
C THR A 18 1.87 2.07 7.51
N THR A 19 2.54 1.76 6.40
CA THR A 19 2.76 2.72 5.31
C THR A 19 1.46 3.04 4.61
N THR A 20 0.64 2.05 4.27
CA THR A 20 -0.62 2.25 3.54
C THR A 20 -1.57 3.15 4.32
N VAL A 21 -1.83 2.83 5.60
CA VAL A 21 -2.74 3.62 6.48
C VAL A 21 -2.22 5.06 6.68
N ASN A 22 -0.93 5.20 6.99
CA ASN A 22 -0.41 6.52 7.33
C ASN A 22 -0.13 7.39 6.11
N LEU A 23 0.19 6.81 4.95
CA LEU A 23 0.28 7.54 3.70
C LEU A 23 -1.12 7.99 3.23
N ALA A 24 -2.17 7.13 3.36
CA ALA A 24 -3.54 7.50 3.05
C ALA A 24 -3.97 8.72 3.90
N ALA A 25 -3.76 8.67 5.21
CA ALA A 25 -4.05 9.78 6.11
C ALA A 25 -3.25 11.05 5.77
N ALA A 26 -1.97 10.90 5.41
CA ALA A 26 -1.11 12.04 5.07
C ALA A 26 -1.51 12.68 3.74
N LEU A 27 -1.90 11.91 2.72
CA LEU A 27 -2.43 12.40 1.45
C LEU A 27 -3.78 13.10 1.66
N ALA A 28 -4.70 12.51 2.44
CA ALA A 28 -5.98 13.12 2.79
C ALA A 28 -5.79 14.47 3.52
N ALA A 29 -4.81 14.58 4.43
CA ALA A 29 -4.45 15.83 5.08
C ALA A 29 -3.96 16.91 4.10
N THR A 30 -3.51 16.55 2.89
CA THR A 30 -3.20 17.48 1.80
C THR A 30 -4.39 17.75 0.87
N ARG A 31 -5.61 17.42 1.31
CA ARG A 31 -6.87 17.57 0.56
C ARG A 31 -6.96 16.73 -0.71
N ARG A 32 -6.29 15.58 -0.75
CA ARG A 32 -6.48 14.57 -1.79
C ARG A 32 -7.61 13.64 -1.41
N ARG A 33 -8.43 13.25 -2.39
CA ARG A 33 -9.43 12.20 -2.24
C ARG A 33 -8.69 10.87 -2.33
N VAL A 34 -8.72 10.09 -1.27
CA VAL A 34 -7.94 8.85 -1.16
C VAL A 34 -8.85 7.67 -0.86
N LEU A 35 -8.66 6.58 -1.59
CA LEU A 35 -9.22 5.28 -1.28
C LEU A 35 -8.09 4.37 -0.80
N LEU A 36 -8.29 3.71 0.32
CA LEU A 36 -7.47 2.59 0.77
C LEU A 36 -8.21 1.30 0.45
N VAL A 37 -7.51 0.32 -0.10
CA VAL A 37 -8.02 -1.04 -0.33
C VAL A 37 -7.20 -2.01 0.50
N ASP A 38 -7.84 -2.69 1.45
CA ASP A 38 -7.19 -3.72 2.26
C ASP A 38 -7.32 -5.08 1.55
N MET A 39 -6.20 -5.64 1.10
CA MET A 39 -6.14 -6.95 0.42
C MET A 39 -5.52 -8.03 1.31
N ASP A 40 -5.28 -7.73 2.60
CA ASP A 40 -4.78 -8.71 3.55
C ASP A 40 -5.95 -9.33 4.34
N PRO A 41 -6.15 -10.68 4.32
CA PRO A 41 -7.15 -11.37 5.12
C PRO A 41 -7.05 -11.09 6.62
N GLN A 42 -5.88 -10.63 7.10
CA GLN A 42 -5.73 -10.22 8.50
C GLN A 42 -6.50 -8.93 8.83
N GLY A 43 -6.90 -8.13 7.84
CA GLY A 43 -7.70 -6.91 8.04
C GLY A 43 -6.98 -5.86 8.92
N ASN A 44 -5.65 -5.80 8.84
CA ASN A 44 -4.86 -4.89 9.67
C ASN A 44 -4.97 -3.44 9.23
N ALA A 45 -5.08 -3.18 7.92
CA ALA A 45 -5.34 -1.83 7.42
C ALA A 45 -6.75 -1.37 7.79
N THR A 46 -7.71 -2.28 7.77
CA THR A 46 -9.09 -2.07 8.21
C THR A 46 -9.14 -1.62 9.67
N MET A 47 -8.54 -2.39 10.58
CA MET A 47 -8.47 -2.04 12.00
C MET A 47 -7.69 -0.74 12.24
N GLY A 48 -6.56 -0.57 11.55
CA GLY A 48 -5.75 0.66 11.63
C GLY A 48 -6.44 1.90 11.09
N SER A 49 -7.51 1.75 10.32
CA SER A 49 -8.38 2.82 9.80
C SER A 49 -9.58 3.12 10.71
N GLY A 50 -9.71 2.42 11.84
CA GLY A 50 -10.78 2.60 12.81
C GLY A 50 -12.06 1.84 12.49
N ILE A 51 -12.02 0.86 11.60
CA ILE A 51 -13.16 0.02 11.21
C ILE A 51 -13.01 -1.36 11.87
N ASP A 52 -14.02 -1.81 12.61
CA ASP A 52 -14.01 -3.16 13.19
C ASP A 52 -14.29 -4.21 12.12
N LYS A 53 -13.25 -4.98 11.78
CA LYS A 53 -13.32 -6.04 10.76
C LYS A 53 -14.30 -7.16 11.11
N ASN A 54 -14.68 -7.31 12.39
CA ASN A 54 -15.59 -8.35 12.84
C ASN A 54 -17.07 -7.94 12.71
N GLU A 55 -17.34 -6.65 12.48
CA GLU A 55 -18.69 -6.10 12.33
C GLU A 55 -19.03 -5.75 10.87
N LEU A 56 -18.16 -6.09 9.92
CA LEU A 56 -18.38 -5.82 8.50
C LEU A 56 -19.59 -6.59 7.97
N LYS A 57 -20.50 -5.88 7.28
CA LYS A 57 -21.59 -6.50 6.52
C LYS A 57 -21.16 -6.86 5.11
N LEU A 58 -20.31 -6.05 4.51
CA LEU A 58 -19.69 -6.22 3.20
C LEU A 58 -18.22 -5.86 3.31
N SER A 59 -17.40 -6.55 2.55
CA SER A 59 -15.95 -6.38 2.52
C SER A 59 -15.42 -6.45 1.08
N ILE A 60 -14.13 -6.29 0.90
CA ILE A 60 -13.48 -6.53 -0.39
C ILE A 60 -13.66 -7.97 -0.89
N CYS A 61 -13.93 -8.93 0.00
CA CYS A 61 -14.26 -10.30 -0.35
C CYS A 61 -15.48 -10.35 -1.26
N ASP A 62 -16.60 -9.75 -0.83
CA ASP A 62 -17.86 -9.73 -1.58
C ASP A 62 -17.70 -9.02 -2.93
N VAL A 63 -16.88 -7.98 -2.95
CA VAL A 63 -16.58 -7.21 -4.17
C VAL A 63 -15.81 -8.05 -5.19
N LEU A 64 -14.74 -8.74 -4.77
CA LEU A 64 -13.93 -9.60 -5.65
C LEU A 64 -14.72 -10.80 -6.17
N LEU A 65 -15.67 -11.32 -5.38
CA LEU A 65 -16.55 -12.39 -5.79
C LEU A 65 -17.69 -11.91 -6.68
N GLY A 66 -17.93 -10.60 -6.78
CA GLY A 66 -19.01 -10.00 -7.57
C GLY A 66 -20.38 -10.09 -6.87
N GLU A 67 -20.38 -10.28 -5.55
CA GLU A 67 -21.57 -10.36 -4.70
C GLU A 67 -22.04 -8.98 -4.26
N ALA A 68 -21.13 -7.98 -4.27
CA ALA A 68 -21.41 -6.58 -4.01
C ALA A 68 -20.63 -5.66 -4.94
N SER A 69 -21.13 -4.44 -5.15
CA SER A 69 -20.35 -3.39 -5.81
C SER A 69 -19.35 -2.78 -4.84
N ALA A 70 -18.22 -2.26 -5.35
CA ALA A 70 -17.22 -1.59 -4.53
C ALA A 70 -17.83 -0.43 -3.73
N GLY A 71 -18.75 0.35 -4.34
CA GLY A 71 -19.44 1.45 -3.66
C GLY A 71 -20.30 1.03 -2.45
N GLN A 72 -20.85 -0.20 -2.46
CA GLN A 72 -21.63 -0.71 -1.33
C GLN A 72 -20.78 -1.15 -0.13
N ALA A 73 -19.52 -1.55 -0.39
CA ALA A 73 -18.58 -1.99 0.63
C ALA A 73 -17.69 -0.86 1.18
N LEU A 74 -17.84 0.37 0.69
CA LEU A 74 -17.06 1.53 1.15
C LEU A 74 -17.38 1.89 2.59
N HIS A 75 -16.34 2.19 3.36
CA HIS A 75 -16.40 2.81 4.68
C HIS A 75 -15.59 4.10 4.68
N VAL A 76 -15.94 5.02 5.58
CA VAL A 76 -15.23 6.29 5.77
C VAL A 76 -14.37 6.21 7.02
N SER A 77 -13.06 6.41 6.89
CA SER A 77 -12.16 6.52 8.03
C SER A 77 -12.22 7.91 8.66
N GLU A 78 -12.14 7.97 9.98
CA GLU A 78 -12.01 9.26 10.70
C GLU A 78 -10.73 10.06 10.34
N ALA A 79 -9.79 9.42 9.63
CA ALA A 79 -8.59 10.08 9.13
C ALA A 79 -8.81 10.81 7.78
N GLY A 80 -10.06 10.81 7.26
CA GLY A 80 -10.47 11.60 6.09
C GLY A 80 -10.21 10.94 4.74
N TYR A 81 -10.12 9.62 4.70
CA TYR A 81 -10.07 8.81 3.47
C TYR A 81 -11.12 7.70 3.52
N ASP A 82 -11.47 7.17 2.35
CA ASP A 82 -12.38 6.04 2.24
C ASP A 82 -11.59 4.72 2.22
N ILE A 83 -12.23 3.62 2.66
CA ILE A 83 -11.62 2.29 2.67
C ILE A 83 -12.58 1.24 2.15
N LEU A 84 -12.06 0.32 1.32
CA LEU A 84 -12.63 -1.00 1.06
C LEU A 84 -12.00 -1.96 2.08
N PRO A 85 -12.74 -2.37 3.11
CA PRO A 85 -12.21 -3.11 4.24
C PRO A 85 -12.08 -4.60 3.94
N ALA A 86 -11.20 -5.29 4.67
CA ALA A 86 -11.01 -6.74 4.64
C ALA A 86 -11.25 -7.39 6.00
N ASN A 87 -11.59 -8.67 5.94
CA ASN A 87 -11.65 -9.58 7.08
C ASN A 87 -11.15 -10.98 6.69
N ALA A 88 -11.26 -11.94 7.58
CA ALA A 88 -10.79 -13.31 7.37
C ALA A 88 -11.48 -14.05 6.21
N ASP A 89 -12.68 -13.62 5.79
CA ASP A 89 -13.43 -14.23 4.68
C ASP A 89 -12.68 -14.10 3.35
N LEU A 90 -11.78 -13.12 3.25
CA LEU A 90 -10.92 -12.92 2.08
C LEU A 90 -10.00 -14.13 1.81
N THR A 91 -9.70 -14.96 2.80
CA THR A 91 -9.02 -16.25 2.60
C THR A 91 -9.85 -17.22 1.76
N ALA A 92 -11.15 -17.26 1.99
CA ALA A 92 -12.05 -18.11 1.20
C ALA A 92 -12.23 -17.55 -0.22
N ALA A 93 -12.26 -16.22 -0.36
CA ALA A 93 -12.31 -15.56 -1.66
C ALA A 93 -11.09 -15.90 -2.52
N GLU A 94 -9.89 -15.99 -1.95
CA GLU A 94 -8.67 -16.38 -2.67
C GLU A 94 -8.84 -17.75 -3.35
N VAL A 95 -9.42 -18.73 -2.65
CA VAL A 95 -9.68 -20.07 -3.20
C VAL A 95 -10.75 -20.02 -4.30
N GLN A 96 -11.82 -19.26 -4.11
CA GLN A 96 -12.90 -19.13 -5.09
C GLN A 96 -12.43 -18.40 -6.36
N LEU A 97 -11.59 -17.39 -6.23
CA LEU A 97 -10.99 -16.66 -7.35
C LEU A 97 -10.22 -17.59 -8.28
N MET A 98 -9.56 -18.64 -7.77
CA MET A 98 -8.80 -19.58 -8.61
C MET A 98 -9.64 -20.24 -9.72
N ASN A 99 -10.95 -20.34 -9.54
CA ASN A 99 -11.87 -20.91 -10.50
C ASN A 99 -12.58 -19.87 -11.39
N LYS A 100 -12.29 -18.56 -11.20
CA LYS A 100 -12.93 -17.47 -11.94
C LYS A 100 -12.17 -17.16 -13.23
N ILE A 101 -12.90 -16.90 -14.32
CA ILE A 101 -12.31 -16.36 -15.56
C ILE A 101 -11.90 -14.90 -15.29
N GLY A 102 -10.69 -14.52 -15.71
CA GLY A 102 -10.15 -13.17 -15.46
C GLY A 102 -9.93 -12.89 -13.97
N ARG A 103 -9.62 -13.94 -13.22
CA ARG A 103 -9.41 -13.92 -11.76
C ARG A 103 -8.38 -12.88 -11.31
N GLU A 104 -7.39 -12.59 -12.16
CA GLU A 104 -6.32 -11.62 -11.90
C GLU A 104 -6.79 -10.16 -12.05
N ARG A 105 -7.95 -9.92 -12.64
CA ARG A 105 -8.48 -8.58 -12.96
C ARG A 105 -9.71 -8.18 -12.15
N GLN A 106 -10.12 -8.99 -11.16
CA GLN A 106 -11.36 -8.71 -10.41
C GLN A 106 -11.27 -7.40 -9.64
N LEU A 107 -10.12 -7.07 -9.07
CA LEU A 107 -9.92 -5.78 -8.40
C LEU A 107 -9.92 -4.61 -9.39
N THR A 108 -9.31 -4.75 -10.55
CA THR A 108 -9.35 -3.71 -11.62
C THR A 108 -10.80 -3.38 -11.97
N LEU A 109 -11.59 -4.42 -12.29
CA LEU A 109 -13.01 -4.23 -12.64
C LEU A 109 -13.82 -3.57 -11.52
N ALA A 110 -13.53 -3.89 -10.27
CA ALA A 110 -14.18 -3.28 -9.12
C ALA A 110 -13.82 -1.80 -8.97
N LEU A 111 -12.54 -1.45 -9.15
CA LEU A 111 -12.04 -0.09 -9.01
C LEU A 111 -12.43 0.82 -10.17
N ASP A 112 -12.63 0.29 -11.38
CA ASP A 112 -13.07 1.07 -12.56
C ASP A 112 -14.34 1.88 -12.27
N THR A 113 -15.23 1.34 -11.43
CA THR A 113 -16.48 2.03 -11.05
C THR A 113 -16.28 3.21 -10.10
N LEU A 114 -15.11 3.32 -9.47
CA LEU A 114 -14.78 4.34 -8.47
C LEU A 114 -13.67 5.30 -8.92
N HIS A 115 -13.03 5.03 -10.06
CA HIS A 115 -11.78 5.68 -10.47
C HIS A 115 -11.86 7.21 -10.47
N ASP A 116 -12.95 7.79 -10.98
CA ASP A 116 -13.10 9.26 -11.08
C ASP A 116 -13.36 9.96 -9.74
N ASN A 117 -13.62 9.20 -8.68
CA ASN A 117 -13.94 9.74 -7.36
C ASN A 117 -12.70 10.05 -6.53
N TYR A 118 -11.53 9.48 -6.88
CA TYR A 118 -10.31 9.56 -6.08
C TYR A 118 -9.14 10.14 -6.86
N ASP A 119 -8.23 10.78 -6.14
CA ASP A 119 -6.95 11.23 -6.69
C ASP A 119 -5.89 10.13 -6.51
N TYR A 120 -6.00 9.34 -5.42
CA TYR A 120 -5.12 8.21 -5.12
C TYR A 120 -5.92 7.00 -4.64
N VAL A 121 -5.51 5.82 -5.11
CA VAL A 121 -5.91 4.52 -4.56
C VAL A 121 -4.66 3.84 -4.01
N LEU A 122 -4.67 3.49 -2.73
CA LEU A 122 -3.57 2.78 -2.06
C LEU A 122 -4.03 1.36 -1.71
N ILE A 123 -3.28 0.35 -2.16
CA ILE A 123 -3.65 -1.05 -1.94
C ILE A 123 -2.66 -1.69 -0.98
N ASP A 124 -3.14 -2.13 0.19
CA ASP A 124 -2.36 -2.89 1.18
C ASP A 124 -2.35 -4.38 0.84
N CYS A 125 -1.17 -4.99 0.74
CA CYS A 125 -1.02 -6.38 0.34
C CYS A 125 -0.57 -7.29 1.50
N PRO A 126 -1.00 -8.57 1.51
CA PRO A 126 -0.45 -9.57 2.40
C PRO A 126 1.04 -9.83 2.10
N PRO A 127 1.77 -10.52 3.01
CA PRO A 127 3.20 -10.82 2.80
C PRO A 127 3.45 -11.98 1.82
N SER A 128 2.44 -12.42 1.10
CA SER A 128 2.51 -13.55 0.14
C SER A 128 2.27 -13.08 -1.29
N LEU A 129 2.89 -13.76 -2.26
CA LEU A 129 2.61 -13.57 -3.68
C LEU A 129 1.50 -14.53 -4.12
N ASN A 130 0.31 -14.32 -3.59
CA ASN A 130 -0.89 -15.08 -3.89
C ASN A 130 -1.81 -14.34 -4.89
N MET A 131 -2.99 -14.89 -5.16
CA MET A 131 -3.95 -14.31 -6.12
C MET A 131 -4.42 -12.91 -5.68
N LEU A 132 -4.46 -12.62 -4.37
CA LEU A 132 -4.82 -11.29 -3.86
C LEU A 132 -3.75 -10.25 -4.22
N THR A 133 -2.48 -10.59 -4.02
CA THR A 133 -1.36 -9.71 -4.41
C THR A 133 -1.28 -9.56 -5.93
N VAL A 134 -1.57 -10.61 -6.70
CA VAL A 134 -1.65 -10.50 -8.18
C VAL A 134 -2.74 -9.51 -8.58
N ASN A 135 -3.94 -9.60 -8.01
CA ASN A 135 -5.01 -8.62 -8.26
C ASN A 135 -4.59 -7.18 -7.93
N ALA A 136 -3.90 -6.98 -6.82
CA ALA A 136 -3.40 -5.68 -6.42
C ALA A 136 -2.39 -5.11 -7.44
N LEU A 137 -1.45 -5.95 -7.91
CA LEU A 137 -0.43 -5.55 -8.89
C LEU A 137 -1.03 -5.32 -10.29
N VAL A 138 -2.05 -6.09 -10.67
CA VAL A 138 -2.74 -5.91 -11.95
C VAL A 138 -3.56 -4.62 -11.99
N ALA A 139 -4.13 -4.22 -10.85
CA ALA A 139 -4.92 -2.99 -10.73
C ALA A 139 -4.08 -1.71 -10.53
N ALA A 140 -2.76 -1.83 -10.33
CA ALA A 140 -1.91 -0.70 -9.96
C ALA A 140 -1.18 -0.06 -11.16
N ASP A 141 -1.00 1.26 -11.10
CA ASP A 141 -0.07 2.01 -11.96
C ASP A 141 1.38 1.87 -11.47
N GLY A 142 1.54 1.66 -10.16
CA GLY A 142 2.86 1.55 -9.57
C GLY A 142 2.91 0.77 -8.26
N ILE A 143 4.11 0.30 -7.93
CA ILE A 143 4.36 -0.41 -6.68
C ILE A 143 5.34 0.37 -5.81
N MET A 144 4.96 0.63 -4.56
CA MET A 144 5.83 1.09 -3.49
C MET A 144 6.26 -0.11 -2.65
N ILE A 145 7.55 -0.26 -2.41
CA ILE A 145 8.11 -1.39 -1.67
C ILE A 145 8.72 -0.88 -0.35
N PRO A 146 7.97 -0.96 0.78
CA PRO A 146 8.54 -0.72 2.09
C PRO A 146 9.52 -1.83 2.45
N MET A 147 10.70 -1.46 2.95
CA MET A 147 11.71 -2.43 3.33
C MET A 147 12.56 -1.92 4.49
N GLN A 148 12.97 -2.83 5.36
CA GLN A 148 13.97 -2.57 6.39
C GLN A 148 15.37 -2.71 5.79
N CYS A 149 16.30 -1.82 6.17
CA CYS A 149 17.70 -1.92 5.77
C CYS A 149 18.41 -2.99 6.60
N GLU A 150 18.25 -4.25 6.25
CA GLU A 150 18.82 -5.43 6.89
C GLU A 150 19.56 -6.29 5.86
N TYR A 151 20.44 -7.19 6.32
CA TYR A 151 21.36 -7.96 5.46
C TYR A 151 20.66 -8.69 4.29
N TYR A 152 19.53 -9.37 4.54
CA TYR A 152 18.80 -10.11 3.50
C TYR A 152 17.77 -9.26 2.71
N ALA A 153 17.80 -7.95 2.89
CA ALA A 153 16.80 -7.09 2.26
C ALA A 153 16.93 -7.04 0.73
N LEU A 154 18.15 -7.07 0.23
CA LEU A 154 18.44 -7.02 -1.22
C LEU A 154 18.07 -8.33 -1.93
N GLU A 155 18.31 -9.48 -1.31
CA GLU A 155 17.94 -10.78 -1.87
C GLU A 155 16.42 -10.91 -2.05
N GLY A 156 15.66 -10.56 -1.00
CA GLY A 156 14.18 -10.56 -1.06
C GLY A 156 13.62 -9.55 -2.06
N LEU A 157 14.32 -8.43 -2.28
CA LEU A 157 13.94 -7.42 -3.25
C LEU A 157 14.08 -7.94 -4.69
N THR A 158 15.16 -8.65 -5.02
CA THR A 158 15.39 -9.22 -6.35
C THR A 158 14.24 -10.15 -6.75
N SER A 159 13.86 -11.09 -5.89
CA SER A 159 12.75 -12.02 -6.15
C SER A 159 11.41 -11.29 -6.37
N LEU A 160 11.16 -10.21 -5.63
CA LEU A 160 9.96 -9.40 -5.81
C LEU A 160 9.99 -8.65 -7.15
N LEU A 161 11.13 -8.07 -7.52
CA LEU A 161 11.29 -7.37 -8.80
C LEU A 161 11.10 -8.31 -9.99
N ASP A 162 11.61 -9.55 -9.93
CA ASP A 162 11.38 -10.57 -10.95
C ASP A 162 9.88 -10.87 -11.12
N THR A 163 9.15 -10.95 -10.02
CA THR A 163 7.69 -11.18 -10.06
C THR A 163 6.96 -9.99 -10.68
N ILE A 164 7.34 -8.75 -10.33
CA ILE A 164 6.77 -7.54 -10.92
C ILE A 164 7.02 -7.52 -12.43
N GLU A 165 8.22 -7.90 -12.86
CA GLU A 165 8.56 -7.97 -14.29
C GLU A 165 7.71 -9.02 -15.02
N GLN A 166 7.46 -10.18 -14.42
CA GLN A 166 6.56 -11.19 -14.99
C GLN A 166 5.12 -10.65 -15.12
N ILE A 167 4.61 -9.94 -14.12
CA ILE A 167 3.30 -9.28 -14.18
C ILE A 167 3.27 -8.23 -15.27
N ARG A 168 4.33 -7.43 -15.38
CA ARG A 168 4.45 -6.40 -16.41
C ARG A 168 4.38 -6.98 -17.81
N ILE A 169 5.05 -8.09 -18.05
CA ILE A 169 5.07 -8.75 -19.37
C ILE A 169 3.74 -9.42 -19.69
N SER A 170 3.07 -10.01 -18.70
CA SER A 170 1.95 -10.91 -18.95
C SER A 170 0.57 -10.25 -18.87
N VAL A 171 0.33 -9.34 -17.90
CA VAL A 171 -1.02 -8.87 -17.59
C VAL A 171 -1.17 -7.37 -17.33
N ASN A 172 -0.11 -6.66 -16.91
CA ASN A 172 -0.12 -5.22 -16.67
C ASN A 172 1.15 -4.54 -17.17
N PRO A 173 1.25 -4.20 -18.49
CA PRO A 173 2.44 -3.57 -19.08
C PRO A 173 2.80 -2.20 -18.50
N GLU A 174 1.83 -1.52 -17.89
CA GLU A 174 1.98 -0.16 -17.38
C GLU A 174 2.53 -0.09 -15.95
N ILE A 175 2.54 -1.22 -15.21
CA ILE A 175 3.01 -1.22 -13.83
C ILE A 175 4.48 -0.79 -13.75
N ARG A 176 4.79 0.11 -12.82
CA ARG A 176 6.13 0.66 -12.62
C ARG A 176 6.57 0.53 -11.17
N LEU A 177 7.88 0.47 -10.94
CA LEU A 177 8.41 0.65 -9.60
C LEU A 177 8.27 2.13 -9.22
N GLU A 178 7.28 2.45 -8.37
CA GLU A 178 7.06 3.79 -7.84
C GLU A 178 8.19 4.20 -6.90
N GLY A 179 8.64 3.27 -6.06
CA GLY A 179 9.87 3.45 -5.31
C GLY A 179 10.05 2.51 -4.13
N LEU A 180 11.28 2.49 -3.63
CA LEU A 180 11.71 1.76 -2.44
C LEU A 180 11.65 2.71 -1.24
N LEU A 181 10.90 2.32 -0.20
CA LEU A 181 10.74 3.10 1.03
C LEU A 181 11.49 2.42 2.18
N ARG A 182 12.52 3.08 2.70
CA ARG A 182 13.27 2.60 3.87
C ARG A 182 12.44 2.83 5.13
N THR A 183 12.11 1.73 5.82
CA THR A 183 11.28 1.74 7.03
C THR A 183 12.07 1.28 8.25
N MET A 184 11.60 1.65 9.46
CA MET A 184 12.24 1.36 10.73
C MET A 184 13.73 1.72 10.74
N TYR A 185 14.07 2.76 10.00
CA TYR A 185 15.45 3.18 9.81
C TYR A 185 16.02 3.77 11.10
N ASP A 186 17.21 3.31 11.47
CA ASP A 186 17.99 3.85 12.58
C ASP A 186 19.39 4.28 12.07
N PRO A 187 19.67 5.58 11.97
CA PRO A 187 20.96 6.07 11.45
C PRO A 187 22.17 5.74 12.35
N ARG A 188 21.93 5.26 13.57
CA ARG A 188 23.00 4.83 14.48
C ARG A 188 23.48 3.41 14.18
N ASN A 189 22.75 2.66 13.37
CA ASN A 189 23.10 1.29 12.98
C ASN A 189 23.90 1.31 11.67
N ASN A 190 25.19 0.94 11.74
CA ASN A 190 26.09 0.93 10.59
C ASN A 190 25.57 0.03 9.46
N LEU A 191 25.08 -1.18 9.77
CA LEU A 191 24.52 -2.08 8.78
C LEU A 191 23.32 -1.45 8.04
N SER A 192 22.44 -0.75 8.77
CA SER A 192 21.32 -0.04 8.14
C SER A 192 21.79 1.06 7.19
N ASN A 193 22.87 1.75 7.54
CA ASN A 193 23.46 2.79 6.69
C ASN A 193 24.09 2.17 5.44
N ASP A 194 24.85 1.08 5.59
CA ASP A 194 25.51 0.40 4.47
C ASP A 194 24.49 -0.13 3.46
N VAL A 195 23.46 -0.85 3.91
CA VAL A 195 22.36 -1.34 3.07
C VAL A 195 21.58 -0.18 2.42
N SER A 196 21.35 0.89 3.17
CA SER A 196 20.69 2.09 2.65
C SER A 196 21.49 2.75 1.53
N ASN A 197 22.82 2.85 1.67
CA ASN A 197 23.70 3.43 0.66
C ASN A 197 23.73 2.55 -0.60
N GLU A 198 23.82 1.24 -0.44
CA GLU A 198 23.78 0.28 -1.54
C GLU A 198 22.46 0.36 -2.33
N LEU A 199 21.32 0.51 -1.63
CA LEU A 199 20.03 0.73 -2.28
C LEU A 199 20.02 2.03 -3.11
N VAL A 200 20.54 3.13 -2.56
CA VAL A 200 20.60 4.42 -3.25
C VAL A 200 21.55 4.35 -4.45
N GLU A 201 22.68 3.65 -4.33
CA GLU A 201 23.63 3.48 -5.42
C GLU A 201 23.03 2.69 -6.59
N HIS A 202 22.29 1.59 -6.30
CA HIS A 202 21.74 0.73 -7.35
C HIS A 202 20.43 1.26 -7.96
N PHE A 203 19.56 1.87 -7.15
CA PHE A 203 18.22 2.26 -7.59
C PHE A 203 18.05 3.78 -7.78
N GLY A 204 19.01 4.59 -7.34
CA GLY A 204 19.03 6.04 -7.56
C GLY A 204 17.73 6.73 -7.14
N ASP A 205 17.12 7.44 -8.07
CA ASP A 205 15.88 8.19 -7.85
C ASP A 205 14.65 7.32 -7.55
N ARG A 206 14.74 6.00 -7.75
CA ARG A 206 13.68 5.06 -7.34
C ARG A 206 13.68 4.80 -5.83
N VAL A 207 14.69 5.22 -5.07
CA VAL A 207 14.65 5.21 -3.61
C VAL A 207 14.03 6.52 -3.11
N TYR A 208 13.00 6.43 -2.26
CA TYR A 208 12.44 7.61 -1.63
C TYR A 208 13.51 8.28 -0.77
N ARG A 209 13.63 9.61 -0.87
CA ARG A 209 14.51 10.39 0.01
C ARG A 209 14.04 10.34 1.45
N THR A 210 12.73 10.35 1.62
CA THR A 210 12.07 10.17 2.92
C THR A 210 12.36 8.77 3.46
N VAL A 211 12.70 8.70 4.75
CA VAL A 211 12.84 7.46 5.51
C VAL A 211 11.82 7.44 6.65
N ILE A 212 11.25 6.27 6.95
CA ILE A 212 10.37 6.09 8.10
C ILE A 212 11.21 5.59 9.28
N PRO A 213 11.38 6.39 10.33
CA PRO A 213 12.19 5.99 11.47
C PRO A 213 11.51 4.91 12.30
N ARG A 214 12.28 4.13 13.05
CA ARG A 214 11.72 3.32 14.13
C ARG A 214 11.05 4.25 15.16
N ASN A 215 9.77 4.03 15.43
CA ASN A 215 8.95 4.90 16.27
C ASN A 215 7.88 4.10 16.99
N VAL A 216 7.86 4.16 18.32
CA VAL A 216 6.91 3.40 19.17
C VAL A 216 5.47 3.82 18.88
N ALA A 217 5.21 5.10 18.72
CA ALA A 217 3.87 5.60 18.43
C ALA A 217 3.27 5.04 17.12
N LEU A 218 4.10 4.72 16.11
CA LEU A 218 3.66 4.03 14.89
C LEU A 218 3.20 2.59 15.15
N ALA A 219 3.78 1.93 16.14
CA ALA A 219 3.38 0.58 16.54
C ALA A 219 2.12 0.57 17.42
N GLU A 220 1.92 1.62 18.23
CA GLU A 220 0.79 1.76 19.13
C GLU A 220 -0.49 2.22 18.43
N ALA A 221 -0.38 3.18 17.49
CA ALA A 221 -1.52 3.83 16.84
C ALA A 221 -2.58 2.85 16.27
N PRO A 222 -2.21 1.71 15.62
CA PRO A 222 -3.18 0.75 15.10
C PRO A 222 -4.05 0.10 16.18
N SER A 223 -3.55 -0.09 17.41
CA SER A 223 -4.34 -0.64 18.52
C SER A 223 -5.45 0.31 19.02
N PHE A 224 -5.39 1.58 18.61
CA PHE A 224 -6.42 2.58 18.84
C PHE A 224 -7.28 2.84 17.59
N GLY A 225 -7.08 2.08 16.50
CA GLY A 225 -7.76 2.32 15.23
C GLY A 225 -7.45 3.69 14.62
N GLN A 226 -6.24 4.21 14.84
CA GLN A 226 -5.88 5.58 14.43
C GLN A 226 -4.63 5.62 13.55
N SER A 227 -4.64 6.52 12.59
CA SER A 227 -3.39 6.91 11.91
C SER A 227 -2.47 7.64 12.88
N ILE A 228 -1.16 7.63 12.59
CA ILE A 228 -0.17 8.35 13.41
C ILE A 228 -0.44 9.85 13.47
N LEU A 229 -1.03 10.43 12.42
CA LEU A 229 -1.37 11.85 12.36
C LEU A 229 -2.44 12.23 13.40
N LYS A 230 -3.37 11.31 13.66
CA LYS A 230 -4.41 11.47 14.67
C LYS A 230 -3.91 11.09 16.05
N TYR A 231 -3.20 9.96 16.18
CA TYR A 231 -2.69 9.44 17.44
C TYR A 231 -1.63 10.34 18.07
N ASN A 232 -0.61 10.74 17.28
CA ASN A 232 0.45 11.63 17.75
C ASN A 232 1.04 12.46 16.60
N LYS A 233 0.40 13.58 16.29
CA LYS A 233 0.76 14.48 15.18
C LYS A 233 2.18 15.04 15.24
N ASN A 234 2.75 15.13 16.45
CA ASN A 234 4.10 15.69 16.68
C ASN A 234 5.19 14.60 16.68
N SER A 235 4.84 13.33 16.50
CA SER A 235 5.81 12.25 16.48
C SER A 235 6.70 12.31 15.24
N ARG A 236 7.91 11.73 15.32
CA ARG A 236 8.79 11.59 14.16
C ARG A 236 8.12 10.77 13.04
N GLY A 237 7.29 9.77 13.40
CA GLY A 237 6.52 8.99 12.46
C GLY A 237 5.51 9.83 11.67
N SER A 238 4.76 10.71 12.34
CA SER A 238 3.82 11.61 11.70
C SER A 238 4.51 12.56 10.72
N MET A 239 5.60 13.19 11.14
CA MET A 239 6.40 14.06 10.27
C MET A 239 6.96 13.31 9.06
N ALA A 240 7.41 12.08 9.24
CA ALA A 240 7.95 11.26 8.15
C ALA A 240 6.87 10.92 7.10
N TYR A 241 5.64 10.54 7.51
CA TYR A 241 4.57 10.25 6.55
C TYR A 241 4.03 11.50 5.86
N LEU A 242 4.01 12.65 6.52
CA LEU A 242 3.70 13.93 5.84
C LEU A 242 4.79 14.28 4.81
N ALA A 243 6.06 14.05 5.14
CA ALA A 243 7.16 14.25 4.20
C ALA A 243 7.07 13.28 3.00
N LEU A 244 6.71 12.01 3.25
CA LEU A 244 6.50 11.00 2.22
C LEU A 244 5.35 11.39 1.28
N ALA A 245 4.20 11.82 1.82
CA ALA A 245 3.09 12.31 1.00
C ALA A 245 3.51 13.48 0.11
N GLY A 246 4.25 14.45 0.66
CA GLY A 246 4.81 15.56 -0.13
C GLY A 246 5.81 15.09 -1.20
N GLU A 247 6.58 14.02 -0.96
CA GLU A 247 7.49 13.44 -1.96
C GLU A 247 6.71 12.71 -3.05
N VAL A 248 5.68 11.92 -2.72
CA VAL A 248 4.79 11.25 -3.67
C VAL A 248 4.14 12.28 -4.60
N LEU A 249 3.56 13.33 -4.06
CA LEU A 249 2.93 14.41 -4.84
C LEU A 249 3.91 15.10 -5.81
N ARG A 250 5.15 15.35 -5.36
CA ARG A 250 6.18 15.95 -6.22
C ARG A 250 6.65 15.02 -7.34
N ARG A 251 6.77 13.72 -7.08
CA ARG A 251 7.14 12.72 -8.10
C ARG A 251 6.05 12.61 -9.16
N ASP A 252 4.80 12.58 -8.74
CA ASP A 252 3.64 12.51 -9.61
C ASP A 252 3.54 13.74 -10.52
N ALA A 253 3.69 14.95 -9.96
CA ALA A 253 3.70 16.17 -10.74
C ALA A 253 4.80 16.21 -11.82
N LYS A 254 5.98 15.65 -11.56
CA LYS A 254 7.07 15.53 -12.54
C LYS A 254 6.74 14.57 -13.67
N GLN A 255 6.11 13.41 -13.36
CA GLN A 255 5.72 12.43 -14.37
C GLN A 255 4.73 13.03 -15.38
N HIS A 256 3.78 13.84 -14.92
CA HIS A 256 2.81 14.51 -15.79
C HIS A 256 3.42 15.61 -16.68
N HIS A 257 4.56 16.21 -16.30
CA HIS A 257 5.25 17.22 -17.10
C HIS A 257 6.07 16.64 -18.25
N TYR A 258 6.43 15.36 -18.22
CA TYR A 258 7.19 14.69 -19.29
C TYR A 258 6.29 14.00 -20.34
N VAL A 259 4.98 13.93 -20.11
CA VAL A 259 4.01 13.27 -21.01
C VAL A 259 3.25 14.29 -21.87
N ASN A 260 3.36 15.59 -21.57
CA ASN A 260 2.83 16.71 -22.35
C ASN A 260 3.99 17.42 -23.09
#